data_ba9fb119fc2367209650507b30987ebd
#
_entry.id   ba9fb119fc2367209650507b30987ebd
#
_cell.length_a   1.000
_cell.length_b   1.000
_cell.length_c   1.000
_cell.angle_alpha   90.00
_cell.angle_beta   90.00
_cell.angle_gamma   90.00
#
_symmetry.space_group_name_H-M   'P 1'
#
loop_
_entity.id
_entity.type
_entity.pdbx_description
1 polymer ?
#
loop_
_entity_poly.entity_id
_entity_poly.type
_entity_poly.pdbx_seq_one_letter_code
_entity_poly.pdbx_strand_id
1 'polypeptide(L)'
;VVTAFRLMEGDLTEDHVGTEREREQMEGAVAENGLTAFCEIGVVPDFEDGAIAIVQASGIAGLRSNTIMAGWPSKPGRLEAWLRIVRAVSRAGTSTIIARLKWAHEPGQQKRIDLWWGGLQNNGDMMLLLAHLLSLNPEWRDSRMVVRSISRDEGERKTQAENLAALLAEVRIEADTEFIMKPEGKSVADVIHEQSAGADVVFLGLRDPEAGKEEAYARRMAELTEGLNTTIFVHSSGRFAGKLI
;
A
#
# COMPACT_ATOMS: atom_id res chain seq x y z
N VAL A 1 16.37 -6.54 -1.59
CA VAL A 1 16.29 -7.11 -2.95
C VAL A 1 14.85 -6.93 -3.43
N VAL A 2 14.69 -6.42 -4.65
CA VAL A 2 13.39 -6.23 -5.30
C VAL A 2 13.34 -7.12 -6.54
N THR A 3 12.24 -7.82 -6.73
CA THR A 3 11.92 -8.53 -7.97
C THR A 3 10.63 -7.98 -8.54
N ALA A 4 10.67 -7.47 -9.75
CA ALA A 4 9.51 -7.04 -10.51
C ALA A 4 8.95 -8.25 -11.27
N PHE A 5 7.66 -8.54 -11.07
CA PHE A 5 6.98 -9.61 -11.76
C PHE A 5 5.88 -9.06 -12.68
N ARG A 6 5.80 -9.62 -13.87
CA ARG A 6 4.64 -9.46 -14.74
C ARG A 6 4.00 -10.82 -14.98
N LEU A 7 2.71 -10.93 -14.64
CA LEU A 7 1.93 -12.13 -14.87
C LEU A 7 1.10 -11.98 -16.14
N MET A 8 1.24 -12.95 -17.03
CA MET A 8 0.46 -13.08 -18.25
C MET A 8 -0.43 -14.32 -18.12
N GLU A 9 -1.73 -14.18 -18.34
CA GLU A 9 -2.65 -15.32 -18.41
C GLU A 9 -2.53 -15.97 -19.79
N GLY A 10 -2.17 -17.25 -19.84
CA GLY A 10 -1.94 -17.98 -21.08
C GLY A 10 -1.34 -19.36 -20.86
N ASP A 11 -0.94 -20.01 -21.96
CA ASP A 11 -0.25 -21.30 -21.97
C ASP A 11 1.23 -21.09 -22.31
N LEU A 12 2.12 -21.62 -21.47
CA LEU A 12 3.57 -21.54 -21.61
C LEU A 12 4.08 -22.11 -22.95
N THR A 13 3.33 -23.02 -23.56
CA THR A 13 3.74 -23.68 -24.81
C THR A 13 3.55 -22.82 -26.06
N GLU A 14 2.75 -21.75 -25.96
CA GLU A 14 2.35 -20.97 -27.14
C GLU A 14 3.06 -19.59 -27.25
N ASP A 15 3.71 -19.07 -26.20
CA ASP A 15 4.02 -17.62 -26.14
C ASP A 15 5.46 -17.26 -25.73
N HIS A 16 6.47 -18.00 -26.16
CA HIS A 16 7.87 -17.68 -25.81
C HIS A 16 8.38 -16.33 -26.34
N VAL A 17 7.91 -15.87 -27.48
CA VAL A 17 8.37 -14.62 -28.10
C VAL A 17 7.79 -13.39 -27.36
N GLY A 18 6.56 -13.51 -26.86
CA GLY A 18 5.90 -12.44 -26.10
C GLY A 18 6.58 -12.19 -24.76
N THR A 19 7.01 -13.25 -24.07
CA THR A 19 7.62 -13.13 -22.72
C THR A 19 8.98 -12.43 -22.74
N GLU A 20 9.82 -12.68 -23.74
CA GLU A 20 11.15 -12.04 -23.85
C GLU A 20 11.01 -10.53 -24.09
N ARG A 21 10.13 -10.14 -25.02
CA ARG A 21 9.87 -8.73 -25.30
C ARG A 21 9.32 -7.98 -24.07
N GLU A 22 8.43 -8.60 -23.31
CA GLU A 22 7.89 -8.02 -22.08
C GLU A 22 8.97 -7.89 -21.00
N ARG A 23 9.89 -8.85 -20.90
CA ARG A 23 11.05 -8.78 -19.99
C ARG A 23 11.95 -7.62 -20.36
N GLU A 24 12.36 -7.50 -21.63
CA GLU A 24 13.21 -6.40 -22.12
C GLU A 24 12.57 -5.03 -21.85
N GLN A 25 11.26 -4.88 -22.05
CA GLN A 25 10.54 -3.65 -21.74
C GLN A 25 10.57 -3.32 -20.24
N MET A 26 10.39 -4.32 -19.39
CA MET A 26 10.41 -4.13 -17.95
C MET A 26 11.81 -3.79 -17.44
N GLU A 27 12.85 -4.45 -17.95
CA GLU A 27 14.26 -4.15 -17.65
C GLU A 27 14.63 -2.74 -18.10
N GLY A 28 14.19 -2.33 -19.30
CA GLY A 28 14.36 -0.96 -19.78
C GLY A 28 13.73 0.06 -18.85
N ALA A 29 12.47 -0.14 -18.45
CA ALA A 29 11.78 0.76 -17.54
C ALA A 29 12.44 0.82 -16.15
N VAL A 30 12.93 -0.29 -15.63
CA VAL A 30 13.69 -0.35 -14.36
C VAL A 30 14.98 0.48 -14.48
N ALA A 31 15.72 0.31 -15.57
CA ALA A 31 16.99 1.01 -15.80
C ALA A 31 16.78 2.52 -16.04
N GLU A 32 15.79 2.93 -16.84
CA GLU A 32 15.46 4.32 -17.11
C GLU A 32 15.10 5.10 -15.84
N ASN A 33 14.48 4.44 -14.87
CA ASN A 33 14.14 5.02 -13.58
C ASN A 33 15.24 4.90 -12.52
N GLY A 34 16.44 4.41 -12.89
CA GLY A 34 17.57 4.26 -11.97
C GLY A 34 17.32 3.23 -10.86
N LEU A 35 16.40 2.30 -11.07
CA LEU A 35 16.05 1.27 -10.09
C LEU A 35 16.96 0.03 -10.24
N THR A 36 17.09 -0.73 -9.15
CA THR A 36 17.75 -2.03 -9.15
C THR A 36 16.74 -3.10 -8.75
N ALA A 37 16.30 -3.89 -9.74
CA ALA A 37 15.37 -4.99 -9.54
C ALA A 37 15.67 -6.13 -10.52
N PHE A 38 15.37 -7.36 -10.09
CA PHE A 38 15.28 -8.49 -11.01
C PHE A 38 13.92 -8.43 -11.73
N CYS A 39 13.91 -8.74 -13.03
CA CYS A 39 12.70 -8.71 -13.85
C CYS A 39 12.33 -10.13 -14.26
N GLU A 40 11.12 -10.56 -13.93
CA GLU A 40 10.61 -11.89 -14.20
C GLU A 40 9.23 -11.84 -14.85
N ILE A 41 9.04 -12.65 -15.90
CA ILE A 41 7.75 -12.84 -16.55
C ILE A 41 7.23 -14.23 -16.21
N GLY A 42 6.02 -14.30 -15.66
CA GLY A 42 5.33 -15.56 -15.41
C GLY A 42 4.14 -15.71 -16.34
N VAL A 43 4.07 -16.81 -17.10
CA VAL A 43 2.86 -17.22 -17.81
C VAL A 43 2.10 -18.18 -16.92
N VAL A 44 0.84 -17.89 -16.64
CA VAL A 44 0.02 -18.63 -15.69
C VAL A 44 -1.36 -18.89 -16.27
N PRO A 45 -1.95 -20.08 -16.02
CA PRO A 45 -3.30 -20.38 -16.50
C PRO A 45 -4.38 -19.55 -15.79
N ASP A 46 -4.14 -19.19 -14.52
CA ASP A 46 -5.00 -18.33 -13.70
C ASP A 46 -4.14 -17.33 -12.92
N PHE A 47 -4.61 -16.08 -12.90
CA PHE A 47 -3.85 -14.99 -12.29
C PHE A 47 -3.73 -15.13 -10.77
N GLU A 48 -4.81 -15.52 -10.09
CA GLU A 48 -4.85 -15.57 -8.63
C GLU A 48 -3.93 -16.69 -8.11
N ASP A 49 -4.09 -17.89 -8.66
CA ASP A 49 -3.27 -19.04 -8.32
C ASP A 49 -1.80 -18.80 -8.67
N GLY A 50 -1.54 -18.20 -9.84
CA GLY A 50 -0.20 -17.85 -10.28
C GLY A 50 0.47 -16.83 -9.37
N ALA A 51 -0.23 -15.76 -8.98
CA ALA A 51 0.30 -14.75 -8.07
C ALA A 51 0.61 -15.35 -6.69
N ILE A 52 -0.26 -16.18 -6.14
CA ILE A 52 -0.04 -16.86 -4.87
C ILE A 52 1.18 -17.79 -4.95
N ALA A 53 1.29 -18.58 -6.02
CA ALA A 53 2.41 -19.49 -6.22
C ALA A 53 3.75 -18.74 -6.32
N ILE A 54 3.79 -17.63 -7.06
CA ILE A 54 4.99 -16.80 -7.18
C ILE A 54 5.38 -16.21 -5.82
N VAL A 55 4.44 -15.67 -5.06
CA VAL A 55 4.72 -15.12 -3.72
C VAL A 55 5.30 -16.19 -2.79
N GLN A 56 4.78 -17.41 -2.84
CA GLN A 56 5.28 -18.53 -2.05
C GLN A 56 6.67 -19.00 -2.48
N ALA A 57 6.95 -18.98 -3.79
CA ALA A 57 8.22 -19.40 -4.37
C ALA A 57 9.29 -18.29 -4.34
N SER A 58 8.87 -17.00 -4.22
CA SER A 58 9.78 -15.87 -4.28
C SER A 58 10.71 -15.83 -3.08
N GLY A 59 12.02 -15.90 -3.37
CA GLY A 59 13.07 -15.78 -2.38
C GLY A 59 14.41 -16.09 -3.02
N ILE A 60 15.45 -15.36 -2.61
CA ILE A 60 16.82 -15.58 -3.09
C ILE A 60 17.68 -16.03 -1.91
N ALA A 61 18.40 -17.13 -2.08
CA ALA A 61 19.35 -17.64 -1.07
C ALA A 61 18.76 -17.80 0.34
N GLY A 62 17.49 -18.26 0.44
CA GLY A 62 16.81 -18.46 1.72
C GLY A 62 16.12 -17.21 2.28
N LEU A 63 16.27 -16.06 1.64
CA LEU A 63 15.56 -14.83 1.98
C LEU A 63 14.19 -14.83 1.27
N ARG A 64 13.12 -15.06 2.03
CA ARG A 64 11.76 -14.99 1.50
C ARG A 64 11.30 -13.55 1.36
N SER A 65 10.56 -13.26 0.29
CA SER A 65 9.86 -11.98 0.16
C SER A 65 8.90 -11.79 1.34
N ASN A 66 9.01 -10.65 2.01
CA ASN A 66 8.17 -10.29 3.16
C ASN A 66 7.02 -9.36 2.77
N THR A 67 7.09 -8.77 1.60
CA THR A 67 6.12 -7.79 1.11
C THR A 67 5.93 -7.93 -0.39
N ILE A 68 4.68 -7.89 -0.83
CA ILE A 68 4.31 -7.72 -2.23
C ILE A 68 3.75 -6.33 -2.46
N MET A 69 4.06 -5.76 -3.61
CA MET A 69 3.50 -4.48 -4.05
C MET A 69 2.82 -4.66 -5.39
N ALA A 70 1.58 -4.21 -5.47
CA ALA A 70 0.77 -4.24 -6.68
C ALA A 70 0.31 -2.83 -7.06
N GLY A 71 0.25 -2.56 -8.36
CA GLY A 71 -0.45 -1.39 -8.88
C GLY A 71 -1.96 -1.56 -8.79
N TRP A 72 -2.68 -0.44 -8.74
CA TRP A 72 -4.14 -0.44 -8.82
C TRP A 72 -4.60 -1.02 -10.16
N PRO A 73 -5.45 -2.04 -10.16
CA PRO A 73 -5.83 -2.71 -11.39
C PRO A 73 -6.79 -1.86 -12.23
N SER A 74 -6.59 -1.88 -13.54
CA SER A 74 -7.48 -1.23 -14.51
C SER A 74 -8.63 -2.12 -14.97
N LYS A 75 -8.50 -3.46 -14.84
CA LYS A 75 -9.50 -4.41 -15.29
C LYS A 75 -10.56 -4.63 -14.20
N PRO A 76 -11.87 -4.65 -14.54
CA PRO A 76 -12.93 -5.05 -13.62
C PRO A 76 -12.65 -6.43 -12.98
N GLY A 77 -13.06 -6.63 -11.74
CA GLY A 77 -12.87 -7.91 -11.03
C GLY A 77 -11.43 -8.19 -10.56
N ARG A 78 -10.44 -7.46 -11.06
CA ARG A 78 -9.03 -7.68 -10.69
C ARG A 78 -8.71 -7.21 -9.27
N LEU A 79 -9.42 -6.22 -8.76
CA LEU A 79 -9.26 -5.77 -7.37
C LEU A 79 -9.77 -6.82 -6.38
N GLU A 80 -10.90 -7.48 -6.70
CA GLU A 80 -11.42 -8.61 -5.91
C GLU A 80 -10.43 -9.77 -5.89
N ALA A 81 -9.80 -10.09 -7.04
CA ALA A 81 -8.75 -11.10 -7.11
C ALA A 81 -7.56 -10.72 -6.22
N TRP A 82 -7.12 -9.46 -6.25
CA TRP A 82 -6.09 -8.97 -5.33
C TRP A 82 -6.49 -9.09 -3.86
N LEU A 83 -7.75 -8.84 -3.50
CA LEU A 83 -8.22 -9.01 -2.12
C LEU A 83 -8.18 -10.49 -1.67
N ARG A 84 -8.47 -11.43 -2.57
CA ARG A 84 -8.29 -12.87 -2.30
C ARG A 84 -6.82 -13.24 -2.13
N ILE A 85 -5.94 -12.70 -2.99
CA ILE A 85 -4.49 -12.88 -2.87
C ILE A 85 -3.98 -12.32 -1.54
N VAL A 86 -4.37 -11.10 -1.15
CA VAL A 86 -4.02 -10.49 0.16
C VAL A 86 -4.33 -11.43 1.30
N ARG A 87 -5.54 -11.99 1.34
CA ARG A 87 -5.95 -12.94 2.37
C ARG A 87 -5.10 -14.22 2.38
N ALA A 88 -4.76 -14.75 1.22
CA ALA A 88 -3.95 -15.95 1.10
C ALA A 88 -2.50 -15.72 1.56
N VAL A 89 -1.87 -14.63 1.09
CA VAL A 89 -0.45 -14.35 1.36
C VAL A 89 -0.23 -13.80 2.78
N SER A 90 -1.22 -13.13 3.35
CA SER A 90 -1.19 -12.67 4.75
C SER A 90 -1.02 -13.85 5.70
N ARG A 91 -1.74 -14.94 5.47
CA ARG A 91 -1.61 -16.19 6.25
C ARG A 91 -0.22 -16.83 6.14
N ALA A 92 0.48 -16.57 5.05
CA ALA A 92 1.87 -16.98 4.85
C ALA A 92 2.89 -15.99 5.46
N GLY A 93 2.44 -14.92 6.11
CA GLY A 93 3.28 -13.92 6.74
C GLY A 93 3.85 -12.91 5.75
N THR A 94 3.20 -12.68 4.61
CA THR A 94 3.60 -11.69 3.61
C THR A 94 2.68 -10.47 3.67
N SER A 95 3.27 -9.29 3.80
CA SER A 95 2.56 -8.02 3.78
C SER A 95 2.22 -7.60 2.35
N THR A 96 1.20 -6.76 2.18
CA THR A 96 0.75 -6.32 0.85
C THR A 96 0.60 -4.81 0.79
N ILE A 97 1.04 -4.23 -0.33
CA ILE A 97 0.84 -2.83 -0.69
C ILE A 97 0.07 -2.80 -2.01
N ILE A 98 -1.02 -2.03 -2.08
CA ILE A 98 -1.73 -1.76 -3.33
C ILE A 98 -1.67 -0.25 -3.57
N ALA A 99 -1.01 0.18 -4.65
CA ALA A 99 -0.76 1.58 -4.94
C ALA A 99 -1.58 2.06 -6.15
N ARG A 100 -2.42 3.06 -5.94
CA ARG A 100 -3.08 3.83 -6.99
C ARG A 100 -2.32 5.13 -7.17
N LEU A 101 -1.53 5.21 -8.24
CA LEU A 101 -0.69 6.36 -8.52
C LEU A 101 -1.48 7.40 -9.33
N LYS A 102 -1.55 8.61 -8.80
CA LYS A 102 -2.08 9.80 -9.48
C LYS A 102 -1.28 11.00 -9.01
N TRP A 103 -0.38 11.45 -9.85
CA TRP A 103 0.46 12.61 -9.55
C TRP A 103 -0.26 13.89 -9.97
N ALA A 104 -0.50 14.78 -9.02
CA ALA A 104 -1.11 16.10 -9.25
C ALA A 104 -0.49 17.15 -8.32
N HIS A 105 0.85 17.12 -8.21
CA HIS A 105 1.59 18.08 -7.39
C HIS A 105 1.69 19.43 -8.11
N GLU A 106 1.31 20.51 -7.43
CA GLU A 106 1.50 21.87 -7.94
C GLU A 106 2.91 22.36 -7.65
N PRO A 107 3.65 22.83 -8.67
CA PRO A 107 5.01 23.34 -8.49
C PRO A 107 5.09 24.44 -7.42
N GLY A 108 6.05 24.32 -6.50
CA GLY A 108 6.28 25.31 -5.45
C GLY A 108 5.45 25.11 -4.17
N GLN A 109 4.56 24.16 -4.12
CA GLN A 109 3.90 23.76 -2.88
C GLN A 109 4.74 22.69 -2.14
N GLN A 110 4.68 22.72 -0.81
CA GLN A 110 5.27 21.67 0.02
C GLN A 110 4.48 20.38 -0.15
N LYS A 111 5.15 19.29 -0.51
CA LYS A 111 4.52 17.97 -0.60
C LYS A 111 3.97 17.52 0.75
N ARG A 112 2.82 16.85 0.74
CA ARG A 112 2.15 16.36 1.95
C ARG A 112 1.84 14.88 1.87
N ILE A 113 2.22 14.16 2.92
CA ILE A 113 1.97 12.74 3.13
C ILE A 113 0.98 12.60 4.28
N ASP A 114 -0.22 12.10 4.03
CA ASP A 114 -1.23 11.83 5.05
C ASP A 114 -1.29 10.33 5.36
N LEU A 115 -1.27 9.97 6.65
CA LEU A 115 -1.44 8.59 7.11
C LEU A 115 -2.70 8.49 7.97
N TRP A 116 -3.64 7.63 7.57
CA TRP A 116 -4.86 7.40 8.34
C TRP A 116 -4.71 6.24 9.31
N TRP A 117 -4.54 6.59 10.57
CA TRP A 117 -4.31 5.66 11.66
C TRP A 117 -5.62 5.12 12.22
N GLY A 118 -5.88 3.83 12.00
CA GLY A 118 -7.12 3.17 12.46
C GLY A 118 -7.06 2.52 13.86
N GLY A 119 -5.97 2.65 14.56
CA GLY A 119 -5.79 2.27 15.99
C GLY A 119 -5.75 0.78 16.34
N LEU A 120 -6.20 -0.12 15.47
CA LEU A 120 -6.44 -1.52 15.86
C LEU A 120 -5.66 -2.60 15.09
N GLN A 121 -4.81 -2.24 14.15
CA GLN A 121 -4.05 -3.21 13.35
C GLN A 121 -2.63 -2.72 13.13
N ASN A 122 -1.69 -3.65 13.09
CA ASN A 122 -0.26 -3.42 12.85
C ASN A 122 0.07 -2.73 11.49
N ASN A 123 -0.94 -2.34 10.73
CA ASN A 123 -0.80 -1.60 9.49
C ASN A 123 -0.15 -0.23 9.70
N GLY A 124 -0.41 0.39 10.85
CA GLY A 124 0.11 1.70 11.17
C GLY A 124 1.63 1.75 11.17
N ASP A 125 2.27 0.78 11.82
CA ASP A 125 3.73 0.69 11.89
C ASP A 125 4.35 0.60 10.48
N MET A 126 3.76 -0.24 9.63
CA MET A 126 4.21 -0.38 8.25
C MET A 126 3.94 0.88 7.42
N MET A 127 2.81 1.57 7.62
CA MET A 127 2.53 2.85 6.95
C MET A 127 3.52 3.93 7.36
N LEU A 128 3.85 4.05 8.65
CA LEU A 128 4.88 4.98 9.14
C LEU A 128 6.25 4.69 8.53
N LEU A 129 6.66 3.41 8.49
CA LEU A 129 7.91 3.00 7.87
C LEU A 129 7.95 3.41 6.39
N LEU A 130 6.89 3.11 5.63
CA LEU A 130 6.82 3.42 4.19
C LEU A 130 6.82 4.94 3.95
N ALA A 131 6.08 5.71 4.74
CA ALA A 131 6.06 7.17 4.64
C ALA A 131 7.43 7.78 5.00
N HIS A 132 8.09 7.24 6.03
CA HIS A 132 9.45 7.64 6.38
C HIS A 132 10.44 7.32 5.25
N LEU A 133 10.41 6.11 4.68
CA LEU A 133 11.24 5.76 3.53
C LEU A 133 10.99 6.69 2.33
N LEU A 134 9.74 7.07 2.10
CA LEU A 134 9.40 8.04 1.05
C LEU A 134 10.02 9.41 1.35
N SER A 135 9.96 9.89 2.59
CA SER A 135 10.54 11.18 3.00
C SER A 135 12.07 11.24 2.92
N LEU A 136 12.75 10.09 2.92
CA LEU A 136 14.20 10.02 2.69
C LEU A 136 14.60 10.28 1.23
N ASN A 137 13.67 10.16 0.28
CA ASN A 137 13.93 10.47 -1.10
C ASN A 137 14.14 11.98 -1.27
N PRO A 138 15.16 12.43 -2.04
CA PRO A 138 15.45 13.86 -2.24
C PRO A 138 14.23 14.70 -2.67
N GLU A 139 13.35 14.13 -3.48
CA GLU A 139 12.12 14.82 -3.95
C GLU A 139 11.05 14.99 -2.86
N TRP A 140 11.15 14.24 -1.76
CA TRP A 140 10.19 14.19 -0.67
C TRP A 140 10.76 14.64 0.68
N ARG A 141 12.06 15.04 0.70
CA ARG A 141 12.78 15.39 1.94
C ARG A 141 12.09 16.50 2.74
N ASP A 142 11.52 17.48 2.04
CA ASP A 142 10.83 18.61 2.66
C ASP A 142 9.31 18.39 2.74
N SER A 143 8.85 17.15 2.57
CA SER A 143 7.43 16.83 2.69
C SER A 143 6.95 16.91 4.13
N ARG A 144 5.71 17.41 4.30
CA ARG A 144 5.02 17.40 5.59
C ARG A 144 4.31 16.07 5.78
N MET A 145 4.66 15.32 6.82
CA MET A 145 3.98 14.09 7.20
C MET A 145 2.94 14.38 8.27
N VAL A 146 1.70 13.93 8.06
CA VAL A 146 0.58 14.11 8.99
C VAL A 146 -0.07 12.77 9.29
N VAL A 147 -0.05 12.36 10.54
CA VAL A 147 -0.78 11.17 11.01
C VAL A 147 -2.15 11.60 11.52
N ARG A 148 -3.19 11.10 10.88
CA ARG A 148 -4.59 11.43 11.17
C ARG A 148 -5.32 10.25 11.78
N SER A 149 -6.14 10.50 12.77
CA SER A 149 -7.04 9.50 13.35
C SER A 149 -8.44 10.05 13.54
N ILE A 150 -9.44 9.21 13.33
CA ILE A 150 -10.85 9.53 13.60
C ILE A 150 -11.23 8.90 14.92
N SER A 151 -11.68 9.72 15.86
CA SER A 151 -12.14 9.32 17.19
C SER A 151 -13.65 9.46 17.31
N ARG A 152 -14.28 8.58 18.08
CA ARG A 152 -15.73 8.59 18.37
C ARG A 152 -16.06 9.51 19.53
N ASP A 153 -15.14 9.58 20.49
CA ASP A 153 -15.31 10.37 21.70
C ASP A 153 -13.94 10.90 22.18
N GLU A 154 -13.98 11.77 23.19
CA GLU A 154 -12.80 12.41 23.77
C GLU A 154 -11.88 11.41 24.48
N GLY A 155 -12.42 10.35 25.08
CA GLY A 155 -11.64 9.30 25.73
C GLY A 155 -10.80 8.52 24.72
N GLU A 156 -11.41 8.11 23.59
CA GLU A 156 -10.70 7.46 22.50
C GLU A 156 -9.64 8.39 21.90
N ARG A 157 -9.97 9.67 21.69
CA ARG A 157 -9.03 10.68 21.19
C ARG A 157 -7.77 10.78 22.06
N LYS A 158 -7.98 10.89 23.38
CA LYS A 158 -6.86 10.99 24.34
C LYS A 158 -5.97 9.75 24.30
N THR A 159 -6.57 8.56 24.33
CA THR A 159 -5.84 7.30 24.27
C THR A 159 -5.05 7.14 22.98
N GLN A 160 -5.65 7.49 21.84
CA GLN A 160 -4.98 7.47 20.53
C GLN A 160 -3.80 8.44 20.51
N ALA A 161 -3.97 9.65 21.05
CA ALA A 161 -2.93 10.68 21.10
C ALA A 161 -1.73 10.23 21.95
N GLU A 162 -1.97 9.67 23.14
CA GLU A 162 -0.93 9.15 24.02
C GLU A 162 -0.15 8.00 23.36
N ASN A 163 -0.86 7.03 22.77
CA ASN A 163 -0.24 5.88 22.11
C ASN A 163 0.58 6.29 20.89
N LEU A 164 0.05 7.19 20.06
CA LEU A 164 0.75 7.64 18.86
C LEU A 164 1.98 8.49 19.21
N ALA A 165 1.88 9.37 20.22
CA ALA A 165 3.01 10.15 20.68
C ALA A 165 4.16 9.27 21.22
N ALA A 166 3.82 8.22 21.99
CA ALA A 166 4.79 7.25 22.47
C ALA A 166 5.48 6.50 21.32
N LEU A 167 4.70 6.05 20.32
CA LEU A 167 5.23 5.35 19.16
C LEU A 167 6.15 6.24 18.32
N LEU A 168 5.74 7.47 18.00
CA LEU A 168 6.55 8.39 17.20
C LEU A 168 7.88 8.72 17.89
N ALA A 169 7.86 8.87 19.23
CA ALA A 169 9.08 9.07 20.02
C ALA A 169 10.01 7.85 20.00
N GLU A 170 9.43 6.62 20.08
CA GLU A 170 10.19 5.37 20.04
C GLU A 170 10.88 5.17 18.68
N VAL A 171 10.13 5.40 17.58
CA VAL A 171 10.63 5.20 16.21
C VAL A 171 11.41 6.39 15.67
N ARG A 172 11.49 7.50 16.40
CA ARG A 172 12.19 8.74 16.01
C ARG A 172 11.75 9.28 14.64
N ILE A 173 10.47 9.14 14.31
CA ILE A 173 9.88 9.71 13.12
C ILE A 173 9.17 11.01 13.49
N GLU A 174 9.51 12.10 12.80
CA GLU A 174 8.85 13.39 12.95
C GLU A 174 7.58 13.42 12.08
N ALA A 175 6.45 13.63 12.70
CA ALA A 175 5.17 13.78 12.03
C ALA A 175 4.21 14.65 12.85
N ASP A 176 3.42 15.47 12.18
CA ASP A 176 2.28 16.13 12.80
C ASP A 176 1.19 15.11 13.12
N THR A 177 0.42 15.34 14.17
CA THR A 177 -0.68 14.46 14.54
C THR A 177 -2.00 15.23 14.60
N GLU A 178 -3.04 14.71 13.97
CA GLU A 178 -4.36 15.30 13.95
C GLU A 178 -5.42 14.27 14.34
N PHE A 179 -6.17 14.57 15.42
CA PHE A 179 -7.24 13.72 15.93
C PHE A 179 -8.59 14.38 15.64
N ILE A 180 -9.36 13.79 14.76
CA ILE A 180 -10.60 14.35 14.23
C ILE A 180 -11.77 13.65 14.91
N MET A 181 -12.58 14.43 15.61
CA MET A 181 -13.88 13.95 16.10
C MET A 181 -14.79 13.71 14.90
N LYS A 182 -15.32 12.49 14.78
CA LYS A 182 -16.17 12.15 13.64
C LYS A 182 -17.42 13.06 13.62
N PRO A 183 -17.59 13.91 12.58
CA PRO A 183 -18.78 14.75 12.50
C PRO A 183 -20.05 13.91 12.36
N GLU A 184 -21.13 14.37 12.97
CA GLU A 184 -22.44 13.71 12.85
C GLU A 184 -22.91 13.73 11.39
N GLY A 185 -23.47 12.63 10.92
CA GLY A 185 -23.96 12.47 9.55
C GLY A 185 -22.89 12.22 8.48
N LYS A 186 -21.58 12.37 8.77
CA LYS A 186 -20.51 12.10 7.79
C LYS A 186 -20.04 10.66 7.87
N SER A 187 -19.73 10.07 6.71
CA SER A 187 -19.00 8.80 6.62
C SER A 187 -17.51 9.01 6.90
N VAL A 188 -16.80 7.91 7.18
CA VAL A 188 -15.33 7.95 7.30
C VAL A 188 -14.69 8.38 5.97
N ALA A 189 -15.25 7.97 4.84
CA ALA A 189 -14.76 8.35 3.52
C ALA A 189 -14.87 9.88 3.31
N ASP A 190 -15.99 10.49 3.67
CA ASP A 190 -16.17 11.96 3.55
C ASP A 190 -15.09 12.72 4.35
N VAL A 191 -14.81 12.25 5.58
CA VAL A 191 -13.79 12.87 6.43
C VAL A 191 -12.40 12.72 5.79
N ILE A 192 -12.07 11.54 5.27
CA ILE A 192 -10.79 11.29 4.58
C ILE A 192 -10.67 12.22 3.37
N HIS A 193 -11.70 12.32 2.53
CA HIS A 193 -11.69 13.16 1.34
C HIS A 193 -11.48 14.63 1.69
N GLU A 194 -12.21 15.15 2.68
CA GLU A 194 -12.11 16.55 3.09
C GLU A 194 -10.73 16.90 3.65
N GLN A 195 -10.18 16.03 4.50
CA GLN A 195 -8.92 16.30 5.18
C GLN A 195 -7.71 16.06 4.29
N SER A 196 -7.80 15.10 3.37
CA SER A 196 -6.69 14.71 2.50
C SER A 196 -6.80 15.19 1.06
N ALA A 197 -7.76 16.07 0.72
CA ALA A 197 -7.94 16.60 -0.63
C ALA A 197 -6.66 17.23 -1.23
N GLY A 198 -5.83 17.87 -0.39
CA GLY A 198 -4.57 18.49 -0.81
C GLY A 198 -3.32 17.64 -0.51
N ALA A 199 -3.46 16.38 -0.12
CA ALA A 199 -2.31 15.50 0.10
C ALA A 199 -1.80 14.94 -1.24
N ASP A 200 -0.49 14.83 -1.40
CA ASP A 200 0.14 14.21 -2.56
C ASP A 200 0.07 12.69 -2.47
N VAL A 201 0.25 12.16 -1.25
CA VAL A 201 0.15 10.73 -0.96
C VAL A 201 -0.70 10.50 0.29
N VAL A 202 -1.63 9.55 0.19
CA VAL A 202 -2.49 9.13 1.31
C VAL A 202 -2.28 7.65 1.58
N PHE A 203 -1.83 7.31 2.80
CA PHE A 203 -1.71 5.94 3.26
C PHE A 203 -2.97 5.52 4.02
N LEU A 204 -3.52 4.36 3.64
CA LEU A 204 -4.72 3.76 4.22
C LEU A 204 -4.45 2.32 4.64
N GLY A 205 -4.85 1.94 5.85
CA GLY A 205 -4.76 0.56 6.29
C GLY A 205 -5.79 -0.33 5.58
N LEU A 206 -5.34 -1.46 5.07
CA LEU A 206 -6.16 -2.48 4.47
C LEU A 206 -6.45 -3.58 5.51
N ARG A 207 -7.72 -3.84 5.81
CA ARG A 207 -8.12 -4.95 6.67
C ARG A 207 -8.01 -6.28 5.93
N ASP A 208 -7.93 -7.37 6.69
CA ASP A 208 -8.10 -8.71 6.12
C ASP A 208 -9.44 -8.81 5.39
N PRO A 209 -9.44 -9.11 4.08
CA PRO A 209 -10.67 -9.23 3.32
C PRO A 209 -11.46 -10.46 3.79
N GLU A 210 -12.74 -10.28 4.13
CA GLU A 210 -13.63 -11.39 4.47
C GLU A 210 -14.00 -12.17 3.20
N ALA A 211 -13.97 -13.50 3.29
CA ALA A 211 -14.35 -14.37 2.18
C ALA A 211 -15.80 -14.09 1.73
N GLY A 212 -15.99 -13.92 0.43
CA GLY A 212 -17.29 -13.65 -0.17
C GLY A 212 -17.76 -12.19 -0.07
N LYS A 213 -16.93 -11.28 0.49
CA LYS A 213 -17.24 -9.85 0.57
C LYS A 213 -16.27 -8.99 -0.26
N GLU A 214 -15.48 -9.61 -1.12
CA GLU A 214 -14.43 -8.96 -1.88
C GLU A 214 -14.98 -7.84 -2.78
N GLU A 215 -16.11 -8.06 -3.45
CA GLU A 215 -16.74 -7.04 -4.31
C GLU A 215 -17.15 -5.79 -3.52
N ALA A 216 -17.85 -5.98 -2.40
CA ALA A 216 -18.26 -4.86 -1.56
C ALA A 216 -17.06 -4.11 -0.97
N TYR A 217 -15.97 -4.83 -0.66
CA TYR A 217 -14.75 -4.24 -0.15
C TYR A 217 -13.98 -3.49 -1.25
N ALA A 218 -13.85 -4.06 -2.43
CA ALA A 218 -13.26 -3.41 -3.60
C ALA A 218 -13.98 -2.10 -3.95
N ARG A 219 -15.32 -2.11 -3.91
CA ARG A 219 -16.12 -0.90 -4.12
C ARG A 219 -15.80 0.19 -3.10
N ARG A 220 -15.72 -0.15 -1.81
CA ARG A 220 -15.32 0.81 -0.76
C ARG A 220 -13.92 1.35 -0.95
N MET A 221 -12.97 0.51 -1.38
CA MET A 221 -11.62 0.98 -1.69
C MET A 221 -11.64 1.95 -2.87
N ALA A 222 -12.44 1.69 -3.89
CA ALA A 222 -12.59 2.59 -5.04
C ALA A 222 -13.19 3.93 -4.60
N GLU A 223 -14.28 3.92 -3.82
CA GLU A 223 -14.90 5.12 -3.22
C GLU A 223 -13.89 5.93 -2.41
N LEU A 224 -13.07 5.28 -1.58
CA LEU A 224 -12.03 5.95 -0.79
C LEU A 224 -10.95 6.64 -1.63
N THR A 225 -10.72 6.18 -2.86
CA THR A 225 -9.71 6.81 -3.75
C THR A 225 -10.26 7.96 -4.59
N GLU A 226 -11.58 8.16 -4.61
CA GLU A 226 -12.19 9.25 -5.37
C GLU A 226 -11.73 10.62 -4.84
N GLY A 227 -11.35 11.51 -5.75
CA GLY A 227 -10.87 12.84 -5.38
C GLY A 227 -9.48 12.90 -4.74
N LEU A 228 -8.89 11.79 -4.32
CA LEU A 228 -7.53 11.76 -3.80
C LEU A 228 -6.49 11.63 -4.92
N ASN A 229 -5.30 12.10 -4.64
CA ASN A 229 -4.12 11.88 -5.48
C ASN A 229 -3.58 10.44 -5.31
N THR A 230 -2.29 10.26 -5.15
CA THR A 230 -1.73 8.92 -4.92
C THR A 230 -2.27 8.33 -3.61
N THR A 231 -2.84 7.13 -3.69
CA THR A 231 -3.38 6.41 -2.53
C THR A 231 -2.70 5.06 -2.40
N ILE A 232 -2.18 4.76 -1.21
CA ILE A 232 -1.44 3.54 -0.92
C ILE A 232 -2.17 2.78 0.18
N PHE A 233 -2.72 1.62 -0.17
CA PHE A 233 -3.31 0.68 0.79
C PHE A 233 -2.25 -0.27 1.32
N VAL A 234 -2.18 -0.43 2.63
CA VAL A 234 -1.17 -1.23 3.32
C VAL A 234 -1.82 -2.29 4.19
N HIS A 235 -1.46 -3.55 3.95
CA HIS A 235 -1.81 -4.68 4.79
C HIS A 235 -0.53 -5.30 5.38
N SER A 236 -0.35 -5.17 6.69
CA SER A 236 0.78 -5.75 7.40
C SER A 236 0.46 -7.16 7.89
N SER A 237 1.33 -8.10 7.60
CA SER A 237 1.26 -9.46 8.14
C SER A 237 1.72 -9.58 9.60
N GLY A 238 2.04 -8.46 10.25
CA GLY A 238 2.54 -8.40 11.62
C GLY A 238 4.06 -8.46 11.77
N ARG A 239 4.82 -8.67 10.69
CA ARG A 239 6.30 -8.72 10.75
C ARG A 239 6.95 -7.38 11.11
N PHE A 240 6.24 -6.29 10.88
CA PHE A 240 6.71 -4.93 11.15
C PHE A 240 6.16 -4.34 12.45
N ALA A 241 5.40 -5.12 13.22
CA ALA A 241 4.81 -4.66 14.47
C ALA A 241 5.89 -4.42 15.53
N GLY A 242 5.98 -3.19 16.05
CA GLY A 242 6.89 -2.82 17.15
C GLY A 242 8.39 -2.94 16.86
N LYS A 243 8.81 -3.05 15.59
CA LYS A 243 10.21 -3.19 15.18
C LYS A 243 10.48 -2.36 13.93
N LEU A 244 10.32 -1.06 14.04
CA LEU A 244 10.53 -0.15 12.89
C LEU A 244 12.01 0.20 12.67
N ILE A 245 12.88 -0.03 13.66
CA ILE A 245 14.34 0.21 13.59
C ILE A 245 15.06 -0.85 14.41
#